data_a1fc46868de11c4447ab9b2d619d82c1
#
_entry.id   a1fc46868de11c4447ab9b2d619d82c1
#
_cell.length_a   1.000
_cell.length_b   1.000
_cell.length_c   1.000
_cell.angle_alpha   90.00
_cell.angle_beta   90.00
_cell.angle_gamma   90.00
#
_symmetry.space_group_name_H-M   'P 1'
#
loop_
_entity.id
_entity.type
_entity.pdbx_description
1 polymer ?
#
loop_
_entity_poly.entity_id
_entity_poly.type
_entity_poly.pdbx_seq_one_letter_code
_entity_poly.pdbx_strand_id
1 'polypeptide(L)'
;MSSKLIVILGATGNQGGSVAQVFLSEPGWKVRALTRNTSSAKAKALSSKGADVVQADLDDPSSLKAALEDAHAIFAVSDFWGLYYNEANRSKTKPGQALNDWAAQHEEQQLRNVIDIAAKLPTLERFILSSLSHSEKWSKGKYTRVYHFDGKARATEYAQEEHPDLWAKTSVYQAGLFLSNFVLLPPNQPFKNVDGVAQFVSTLDVDTKFPYIAPEEDTGPFVKALIIDEPAGHNLIAYREWLSANDIAAAFTKATGIPSKAIKDDNAIPPGISDELLGEMIDCFSYFNEFGYEGRDDPTVVHPRHLKSAPKLSTAEEYFKKQDWSKVFGS
;
A
#
# COMPACT_ATOMS: atom_id res chain seq x y z
N MET A 1 31.28 12.59 -5.53
CA MET A 1 29.94 12.95 -5.98
C MET A 1 29.11 13.29 -4.74
N SER A 2 28.30 14.36 -4.79
CA SER A 2 27.39 14.69 -3.68
C SER A 2 26.34 13.56 -3.54
N SER A 3 26.00 13.21 -2.30
CA SER A 3 24.95 12.23 -2.04
C SER A 3 23.58 12.79 -2.43
N LYS A 4 22.75 12.00 -3.13
CA LYS A 4 21.34 12.32 -3.40
C LYS A 4 20.50 12.14 -2.14
N LEU A 5 19.43 12.89 -2.00
CA LEU A 5 18.47 12.80 -0.90
C LEU A 5 17.17 12.15 -1.38
N ILE A 6 16.79 11.04 -0.73
CA ILE A 6 15.43 10.53 -0.82
C ILE A 6 14.64 10.97 0.41
N VAL A 7 13.44 11.52 0.19
CA VAL A 7 12.49 11.84 1.25
C VAL A 7 11.36 10.81 1.22
N ILE A 8 11.08 10.21 2.37
CA ILE A 8 10.16 9.08 2.48
C ILE A 8 9.02 9.45 3.43
N LEU A 9 7.82 9.57 2.89
CA LEU A 9 6.62 9.74 3.66
C LEU A 9 6.19 8.39 4.27
N GLY A 10 5.54 8.43 5.42
CA GLY A 10 5.12 7.21 6.11
C GLY A 10 6.28 6.26 6.47
N ALA A 11 7.48 6.79 6.72
CA ALA A 11 8.70 6.01 6.95
C ALA A 11 8.65 5.05 8.16
N THR A 12 7.73 5.24 9.08
CA THR A 12 7.48 4.34 10.22
C THR A 12 6.44 3.25 9.95
N GLY A 13 5.80 3.28 8.76
CA GLY A 13 4.84 2.28 8.29
C GLY A 13 5.51 1.12 7.54
N ASN A 14 4.69 0.20 7.01
CA ASN A 14 5.18 -0.99 6.32
C ASN A 14 5.92 -0.63 5.03
N GLN A 15 5.28 0.12 4.13
CA GLN A 15 5.86 0.50 2.85
C GLN A 15 7.06 1.45 3.03
N GLY A 16 6.85 2.60 3.69
CA GLY A 16 7.91 3.60 3.88
C GLY A 16 9.09 3.08 4.69
N GLY A 17 8.84 2.20 5.67
CA GLY A 17 9.89 1.54 6.46
C GLY A 17 10.76 0.62 5.61
N SER A 18 10.17 -0.12 4.68
CA SER A 18 10.88 -0.95 3.71
C SER A 18 11.77 -0.10 2.79
N VAL A 19 11.23 1.00 2.27
CA VAL A 19 11.99 1.94 1.43
C VAL A 19 13.16 2.55 2.21
N ALA A 20 12.92 2.99 3.45
CA ALA A 20 13.96 3.58 4.30
C ALA A 20 15.10 2.60 4.54
N GLN A 21 14.81 1.33 4.84
CA GLN A 21 15.84 0.32 5.07
C GLN A 21 16.73 0.08 3.84
N VAL A 22 16.13 0.01 2.65
CA VAL A 22 16.88 -0.20 1.41
C VAL A 22 17.80 0.99 1.12
N PHE A 23 17.27 2.22 1.19
CA PHE A 23 18.06 3.40 0.84
C PHE A 23 19.10 3.80 1.91
N LEU A 24 18.92 3.43 3.17
CA LEU A 24 19.97 3.58 4.21
C LEU A 24 21.21 2.74 3.90
N SER A 25 21.08 1.67 3.13
CA SER A 25 22.19 0.81 2.70
C SER A 25 22.66 1.11 1.28
N GLU A 26 21.99 2.02 0.55
CA GLU A 26 22.28 2.30 -0.85
C GLU A 26 23.38 3.36 -0.98
N PRO A 27 24.53 3.02 -1.62
CA PRO A 27 25.62 3.97 -1.77
C PRO A 27 25.20 5.23 -2.54
N GLY A 28 25.64 6.39 -2.05
CA GLY A 28 25.35 7.67 -2.70
C GLY A 28 23.97 8.27 -2.34
N TRP A 29 23.22 7.64 -1.44
CA TRP A 29 21.94 8.15 -0.98
C TRP A 29 21.95 8.52 0.50
N LYS A 30 21.22 9.56 0.84
CA LYS A 30 20.81 9.94 2.20
C LYS A 30 19.32 9.77 2.33
N VAL A 31 18.84 9.43 3.52
CA VAL A 31 17.42 9.21 3.80
C VAL A 31 16.92 10.28 4.74
N ARG A 32 15.85 10.99 4.33
CA ARG A 32 15.02 11.78 5.22
C ARG A 32 13.70 11.06 5.41
N ALA A 33 13.43 10.66 6.67
CA ALA A 33 12.29 9.86 7.06
C ALA A 33 11.21 10.75 7.69
N LEU A 34 10.07 10.93 7.02
CA LEU A 34 8.97 11.76 7.55
C LEU A 34 8.03 10.94 8.42
N THR A 35 7.68 11.51 9.57
CA THR A 35 6.71 10.94 10.51
C THR A 35 6.00 12.03 11.30
N ARG A 36 4.78 11.78 11.73
CA ARG A 36 4.03 12.66 12.66
C ARG A 36 4.60 12.63 14.08
N ASN A 37 5.29 11.54 14.46
CA ASN A 37 5.86 11.34 15.80
C ASN A 37 7.31 10.86 15.75
N THR A 38 8.25 11.81 15.86
CA THR A 38 9.69 11.55 15.86
C THR A 38 10.19 10.85 17.14
N SER A 39 9.39 10.83 18.20
CA SER A 39 9.73 10.18 19.46
C SER A 39 9.34 8.69 19.51
N SER A 40 8.62 8.17 18.53
CA SER A 40 8.20 6.77 18.46
C SER A 40 9.42 5.83 18.38
N ALA A 41 9.25 4.58 18.87
CA ALA A 41 10.31 3.57 18.82
C ALA A 41 10.81 3.31 17.40
N LYS A 42 9.90 3.28 16.40
CA LYS A 42 10.25 3.10 15.00
C LYS A 42 11.03 4.28 14.43
N ALA A 43 10.66 5.53 14.79
CA ALA A 43 11.37 6.74 14.38
C ALA A 43 12.80 6.77 14.95
N LYS A 44 12.95 6.47 16.24
CA LYS A 44 14.26 6.36 16.90
C LYS A 44 15.14 5.27 16.28
N ALA A 45 14.55 4.13 15.91
CA ALA A 45 15.26 3.05 15.23
C ALA A 45 15.76 3.46 13.83
N LEU A 46 14.99 4.27 13.08
CA LEU A 46 15.45 4.84 11.81
C LEU A 46 16.59 5.84 12.01
N SER A 47 16.45 6.73 12.99
CA SER A 47 17.51 7.71 13.32
C SER A 47 18.81 7.02 13.73
N SER A 48 18.76 5.97 14.56
CA SER A 48 19.95 5.21 14.97
C SER A 48 20.65 4.50 13.80
N LYS A 49 19.93 4.25 12.69
CA LYS A 49 20.49 3.70 11.45
C LYS A 49 21.01 4.77 10.48
N GLY A 50 20.93 6.05 10.85
CA GLY A 50 21.47 7.16 10.06
C GLY A 50 20.44 7.93 9.22
N ALA A 51 19.14 7.69 9.40
CA ALA A 51 18.10 8.52 8.76
C ALA A 51 18.00 9.89 9.44
N ASP A 52 17.83 10.95 8.64
CA ASP A 52 17.36 12.26 9.09
C ASP A 52 15.84 12.15 9.34
N VAL A 53 15.43 12.04 10.61
CA VAL A 53 14.02 11.87 10.97
C VAL A 53 13.39 13.24 11.23
N VAL A 54 12.44 13.62 10.39
CA VAL A 54 11.79 14.94 10.40
C VAL A 54 10.30 14.78 10.68
N GLN A 55 9.80 15.69 11.54
CA GLN A 55 8.35 15.75 11.78
C GLN A 55 7.66 16.47 10.63
N ALA A 56 6.68 15.81 10.03
CA ALA A 56 5.80 16.40 9.02
C ALA A 56 4.42 15.76 9.07
N ASP A 57 3.40 16.54 8.71
CA ASP A 57 2.02 16.10 8.60
C ASP A 57 1.49 16.40 7.20
N LEU A 58 0.79 15.44 6.58
CA LEU A 58 0.17 15.61 5.27
C LEU A 58 -0.93 16.69 5.28
N ASP A 59 -1.46 17.00 6.45
CA ASP A 59 -2.46 18.05 6.67
C ASP A 59 -1.84 19.44 6.89
N ASP A 60 -0.49 19.52 7.01
CA ASP A 60 0.23 20.79 7.17
C ASP A 60 1.22 21.02 6.02
N PRO A 61 0.77 21.73 4.94
CA PRO A 61 1.63 22.06 3.80
C PRO A 61 2.91 22.81 4.17
N SER A 62 2.93 23.55 5.28
CA SER A 62 4.13 24.28 5.71
C SER A 62 5.21 23.34 6.24
N SER A 63 4.81 22.34 7.02
CA SER A 63 5.71 21.28 7.50
C SER A 63 6.25 20.43 6.33
N LEU A 64 5.37 20.10 5.36
CA LEU A 64 5.77 19.37 4.16
C LEU A 64 6.78 20.14 3.32
N LYS A 65 6.58 21.45 3.11
CA LYS A 65 7.49 22.27 2.31
C LYS A 65 8.92 22.22 2.86
N ALA A 66 9.06 22.40 4.16
CA ALA A 66 10.38 22.34 4.83
C ALA A 66 10.98 20.93 4.77
N ALA A 67 10.14 19.90 4.96
CA ALA A 67 10.58 18.51 5.00
C ALA A 67 10.97 17.95 3.62
N LEU A 68 10.39 18.46 2.53
CA LEU A 68 10.66 18.03 1.16
C LEU A 68 11.78 18.83 0.48
N GLU A 69 12.28 19.89 1.11
CA GLU A 69 13.36 20.71 0.55
C GLU A 69 14.59 19.87 0.19
N ASP A 70 15.22 20.20 -0.95
CA ASP A 70 16.41 19.53 -1.50
C ASP A 70 16.21 18.04 -1.87
N ALA A 71 15.00 17.52 -1.89
CA ALA A 71 14.73 16.15 -2.31
C ALA A 71 15.15 15.91 -3.77
N HIS A 72 15.89 14.83 -4.02
CA HIS A 72 16.19 14.29 -5.35
C HIS A 72 15.21 13.19 -5.74
N ALA A 73 14.73 12.44 -4.75
CA ALA A 73 13.66 11.48 -4.91
C ALA A 73 12.66 11.58 -3.75
N ILE A 74 11.39 11.31 -4.03
CA ILE A 74 10.33 11.25 -3.02
C ILE A 74 9.58 9.93 -3.19
N PHE A 75 9.35 9.23 -2.07
CA PHE A 75 8.36 8.17 -1.96
C PHE A 75 7.17 8.69 -1.16
N ALA A 76 6.03 8.86 -1.83
CA ALA A 76 4.81 9.37 -1.25
C ALA A 76 3.79 8.25 -1.02
N VAL A 77 3.34 8.09 0.23
CA VAL A 77 2.31 7.14 0.65
C VAL A 77 1.41 7.79 1.68
N SER A 78 0.13 7.48 1.64
CA SER A 78 -0.93 7.90 2.56
C SER A 78 -1.49 6.72 3.35
N ASP A 79 -2.39 6.99 4.29
CA ASP A 79 -2.96 5.99 5.18
C ASP A 79 -4.48 6.18 5.35
N PHE A 80 -5.26 5.68 4.38
CA PHE A 80 -6.71 5.69 4.42
C PHE A 80 -7.27 5.06 5.71
N TRP A 81 -6.73 3.91 6.10
CA TRP A 81 -7.24 3.16 7.24
C TRP A 81 -6.99 3.88 8.56
N GLY A 82 -5.85 4.60 8.67
CA GLY A 82 -5.58 5.45 9.82
C GLY A 82 -6.56 6.62 9.94
N LEU A 83 -7.06 7.13 8.82
CA LEU A 83 -8.12 8.15 8.81
C LEU A 83 -9.48 7.54 9.17
N TYR A 84 -9.83 6.41 8.58
CA TYR A 84 -11.11 5.74 8.79
C TYR A 84 -11.27 5.20 10.23
N TYR A 85 -10.28 4.53 10.79
CA TYR A 85 -10.36 3.97 12.14
C TYR A 85 -10.16 4.98 13.26
N ASN A 86 -9.88 6.23 12.95
CA ASN A 86 -9.86 7.29 13.95
C ASN A 86 -11.27 7.88 14.15
N GLU A 87 -11.99 7.40 15.16
CA GLU A 87 -13.36 7.82 15.48
C GLU A 87 -13.52 9.33 15.65
N ALA A 88 -12.47 10.05 16.07
CA ALA A 88 -12.52 11.53 16.14
C ALA A 88 -12.81 12.18 14.78
N ASN A 89 -12.49 11.51 13.67
CA ASN A 89 -12.75 12.02 12.33
C ASN A 89 -14.25 12.00 11.95
N ARG A 90 -15.08 11.22 12.63
CA ARG A 90 -16.54 11.21 12.40
C ARG A 90 -17.17 12.58 12.60
N SER A 91 -16.62 13.39 13.48
CA SER A 91 -17.09 14.77 13.69
C SER A 91 -16.78 15.72 12.52
N LYS A 92 -15.93 15.30 11.59
CA LYS A 92 -15.53 16.09 10.41
C LYS A 92 -16.37 15.77 9.17
N THR A 93 -17.19 14.72 9.21
CA THR A 93 -18.08 14.34 8.11
C THR A 93 -19.23 15.34 7.96
N LYS A 94 -19.69 15.56 6.73
CA LYS A 94 -20.91 16.32 6.46
C LYS A 94 -22.15 15.53 6.84
N PRO A 95 -23.31 16.16 7.10
CA PRO A 95 -24.55 15.42 7.31
C PRO A 95 -24.82 14.41 6.18
N GLY A 96 -24.98 13.14 6.53
CA GLY A 96 -25.24 12.05 5.59
C GLY A 96 -24.00 11.48 4.86
N GLN A 97 -22.81 12.05 5.11
CA GLN A 97 -21.56 11.54 4.54
C GLN A 97 -21.03 10.37 5.37
N ALA A 98 -20.75 9.25 4.74
CA ALA A 98 -20.07 8.12 5.36
C ALA A 98 -18.61 8.46 5.72
N LEU A 99 -18.08 7.86 6.80
CA LEU A 99 -16.71 8.16 7.24
C LEU A 99 -15.65 7.68 6.23
N ASN A 100 -15.88 6.57 5.55
CA ASN A 100 -14.98 6.06 4.51
C ASN A 100 -14.96 6.97 3.26
N ASP A 101 -16.10 7.55 2.85
CA ASP A 101 -16.14 8.57 1.80
C ASP A 101 -15.34 9.82 2.21
N TRP A 102 -15.57 10.32 3.44
CA TRP A 102 -14.78 11.43 3.97
C TRP A 102 -13.28 11.10 4.01
N ALA A 103 -12.91 9.90 4.47
CA ALA A 103 -11.53 9.47 4.56
C ALA A 103 -10.84 9.46 3.19
N ALA A 104 -11.53 9.01 2.13
CA ALA A 104 -11.01 9.03 0.77
C ALA A 104 -10.78 10.45 0.25
N GLN A 105 -11.75 11.36 0.46
CA GLN A 105 -11.62 12.76 0.06
C GLN A 105 -10.48 13.45 0.82
N HIS A 106 -10.32 13.13 2.10
CA HIS A 106 -9.27 13.70 2.93
C HIS A 106 -7.88 13.15 2.55
N GLU A 107 -7.77 11.84 2.30
CA GLU A 107 -6.54 11.21 1.82
C GLU A 107 -6.11 11.76 0.45
N GLU A 108 -7.07 11.96 -0.46
CA GLU A 108 -6.82 12.61 -1.74
C GLU A 108 -6.23 14.01 -1.54
N GLN A 109 -6.82 14.83 -0.64
CA GLN A 109 -6.30 16.17 -0.34
C GLN A 109 -4.89 16.12 0.27
N GLN A 110 -4.61 15.18 1.15
CA GLN A 110 -3.28 14.97 1.71
C GLN A 110 -2.24 14.68 0.62
N LEU A 111 -2.57 13.82 -0.34
CA LEU A 111 -1.68 13.53 -1.46
C LEU A 111 -1.53 14.71 -2.41
N ARG A 112 -2.59 15.48 -2.68
CA ARG A 112 -2.52 16.73 -3.46
C ARG A 112 -1.57 17.75 -2.81
N ASN A 113 -1.60 17.90 -1.48
CA ASN A 113 -0.66 18.78 -0.77
C ASN A 113 0.81 18.38 -1.03
N VAL A 114 1.11 17.08 -1.04
CA VAL A 114 2.45 16.57 -1.35
C VAL A 114 2.82 16.83 -2.81
N ILE A 115 1.91 16.57 -3.74
CA ILE A 115 2.08 16.74 -5.19
C ILE A 115 2.36 18.21 -5.53
N ASP A 116 1.58 19.14 -4.98
CA ASP A 116 1.73 20.58 -5.22
C ASP A 116 3.07 21.14 -4.75
N ILE A 117 3.61 20.57 -3.68
CA ILE A 117 4.93 20.95 -3.16
C ILE A 117 6.02 20.31 -3.98
N ALA A 118 5.90 18.99 -4.25
CA ALA A 118 6.88 18.24 -5.05
C ALA A 118 7.07 18.84 -6.45
N ALA A 119 5.99 19.31 -7.08
CA ALA A 119 6.02 19.95 -8.39
C ALA A 119 6.88 21.22 -8.45
N LYS A 120 7.14 21.86 -7.29
CA LYS A 120 7.91 23.12 -7.20
C LYS A 120 9.37 22.89 -6.82
N LEU A 121 9.80 21.64 -6.60
CA LEU A 121 11.16 21.33 -6.15
C LEU A 121 12.11 21.25 -7.35
N PRO A 122 13.11 22.15 -7.45
CA PRO A 122 14.01 22.17 -8.60
C PRO A 122 14.98 20.99 -8.62
N THR A 123 15.25 20.39 -7.46
CA THR A 123 16.18 19.27 -7.30
C THR A 123 15.53 17.90 -7.59
N LEU A 124 14.20 17.84 -7.68
CA LEU A 124 13.47 16.58 -7.78
C LEU A 124 13.69 15.91 -9.16
N GLU A 125 14.22 14.69 -9.13
CA GLU A 125 14.49 13.88 -10.31
C GLU A 125 13.50 12.70 -10.43
N ARG A 126 12.98 12.18 -9.31
CA ARG A 126 12.08 11.01 -9.25
C ARG A 126 10.99 11.22 -8.20
N PHE A 127 9.76 10.94 -8.59
CA PHE A 127 8.61 10.94 -7.68
C PHE A 127 7.91 9.57 -7.77
N ILE A 128 7.86 8.83 -6.67
CA ILE A 128 7.15 7.56 -6.60
C ILE A 128 5.90 7.76 -5.76
N LEU A 129 4.75 7.61 -6.41
CA LEU A 129 3.43 7.74 -5.78
C LEU A 129 2.86 6.35 -5.50
N SER A 130 2.71 6.00 -4.23
CA SER A 130 1.98 4.80 -3.83
C SER A 130 0.50 5.02 -4.02
N SER A 131 -0.08 4.27 -4.95
CA SER A 131 -1.47 4.39 -5.39
C SER A 131 -2.12 3.02 -5.51
N LEU A 132 -3.32 2.98 -6.08
CA LEU A 132 -4.08 1.78 -6.42
C LEU A 132 -4.87 2.04 -7.71
N SER A 133 -5.53 1.01 -8.26
CA SER A 133 -6.35 1.18 -9.47
C SER A 133 -7.58 2.06 -9.20
N HIS A 134 -8.05 2.79 -10.22
CA HIS A 134 -9.25 3.62 -10.12
C HIS A 134 -10.50 2.76 -10.38
N SER A 135 -11.09 2.24 -9.30
CA SER A 135 -12.16 1.24 -9.39
C SER A 135 -13.45 1.80 -10.04
N GLU A 136 -13.83 3.02 -9.71
CA GLU A 136 -14.98 3.67 -10.34
C GLU A 136 -14.79 3.81 -11.86
N LYS A 137 -13.61 4.27 -12.30
CA LYS A 137 -13.27 4.43 -13.71
C LYS A 137 -13.26 3.11 -14.47
N TRP A 138 -12.51 2.12 -13.98
CA TRP A 138 -12.33 0.84 -14.68
C TRP A 138 -13.58 -0.02 -14.64
N SER A 139 -14.45 0.14 -13.61
CA SER A 139 -15.77 -0.50 -13.58
C SER A 139 -16.86 0.29 -14.33
N LYS A 140 -16.51 1.42 -14.96
CA LYS A 140 -17.44 2.30 -15.69
C LYS A 140 -18.59 2.77 -14.80
N GLY A 141 -18.30 3.10 -13.54
CA GLY A 141 -19.26 3.56 -12.54
C GLY A 141 -20.09 2.46 -11.87
N LYS A 142 -19.75 1.18 -12.09
CA LYS A 142 -20.48 0.06 -11.46
C LYS A 142 -20.16 -0.06 -9.97
N TYR A 143 -18.90 0.13 -9.58
CA TYR A 143 -18.39 0.04 -8.22
C TYR A 143 -17.84 1.40 -7.78
N THR A 144 -18.62 2.12 -6.98
CA THR A 144 -18.33 3.52 -6.61
C THR A 144 -17.92 3.68 -5.15
N ARG A 145 -17.87 2.57 -4.40
CA ARG A 145 -17.57 2.59 -2.95
C ARG A 145 -16.24 1.92 -2.61
N VAL A 146 -15.31 1.79 -3.56
CA VAL A 146 -13.96 1.29 -3.25
C VAL A 146 -13.06 2.46 -2.83
N TYR A 147 -13.46 3.13 -1.78
CA TYR A 147 -12.95 4.44 -1.35
C TYR A 147 -11.44 4.47 -1.11
N HIS A 148 -10.88 3.42 -0.46
CA HIS A 148 -9.44 3.33 -0.20
C HIS A 148 -8.57 3.13 -1.46
N PHE A 149 -9.19 2.79 -2.60
CA PHE A 149 -8.55 2.77 -3.92
C PHE A 149 -8.71 4.13 -4.60
N ASP A 150 -9.95 4.58 -4.74
CA ASP A 150 -10.31 5.72 -5.58
C ASP A 150 -9.76 7.05 -5.07
N GLY A 151 -9.60 7.23 -3.75
CA GLY A 151 -8.94 8.41 -3.19
C GLY A 151 -7.52 8.57 -3.69
N LYS A 152 -6.74 7.49 -3.71
CA LYS A 152 -5.36 7.48 -4.21
C LYS A 152 -5.29 7.63 -5.73
N ALA A 153 -6.20 6.96 -6.44
CA ALA A 153 -6.29 7.03 -7.90
C ALA A 153 -6.61 8.45 -8.38
N ARG A 154 -7.55 9.14 -7.74
CA ARG A 154 -7.89 10.54 -8.05
C ARG A 154 -6.71 11.50 -7.79
N ALA A 155 -5.93 11.27 -6.73
CA ALA A 155 -4.72 12.04 -6.50
C ALA A 155 -3.64 11.77 -7.57
N THR A 156 -3.59 10.53 -8.10
CA THR A 156 -2.69 10.17 -9.21
C THR A 156 -3.09 10.88 -10.49
N GLU A 157 -4.38 10.90 -10.82
CA GLU A 157 -4.92 11.63 -11.98
C GLU A 157 -4.69 13.14 -11.83
N TYR A 158 -4.88 13.69 -10.62
CA TYR A 158 -4.55 15.09 -10.33
C TYR A 158 -3.09 15.42 -10.63
N ALA A 159 -2.14 14.55 -10.24
CA ALA A 159 -0.73 14.78 -10.55
C ALA A 159 -0.47 14.77 -12.07
N GLN A 160 -1.16 13.92 -12.80
CA GLN A 160 -1.04 13.79 -14.25
C GLN A 160 -1.61 15.02 -14.99
N GLU A 161 -2.77 15.50 -14.54
CA GLU A 161 -3.52 16.56 -15.21
C GLU A 161 -2.99 17.96 -14.87
N GLU A 162 -2.68 18.21 -13.60
CA GLU A 162 -2.33 19.55 -13.12
C GLU A 162 -0.81 19.82 -13.08
N HIS A 163 0.02 18.75 -13.03
CA HIS A 163 1.47 18.87 -12.87
C HIS A 163 2.26 18.03 -13.90
N PRO A 164 2.14 18.32 -15.22
CA PRO A 164 2.79 17.50 -16.27
C PRO A 164 4.32 17.41 -16.14
N ASP A 165 4.99 18.45 -15.65
CA ASP A 165 6.44 18.44 -15.42
C ASP A 165 6.84 17.51 -14.26
N LEU A 166 6.03 17.42 -13.22
CA LEU A 166 6.20 16.43 -12.16
C LEU A 166 5.84 15.04 -12.67
N TRP A 167 4.74 14.93 -13.43
CA TRP A 167 4.32 13.64 -13.99
C TRP A 167 5.38 13.00 -14.88
N ALA A 168 6.12 13.79 -15.64
CA ALA A 168 7.26 13.31 -16.44
C ALA A 168 8.38 12.66 -15.60
N LYS A 169 8.41 12.89 -14.28
CA LYS A 169 9.37 12.32 -13.32
C LYS A 169 8.72 11.26 -12.41
N THR A 170 7.42 11.03 -12.57
CA THR A 170 6.61 10.18 -11.69
C THR A 170 6.59 8.74 -12.17
N SER A 171 6.62 7.81 -11.22
CA SER A 171 6.16 6.44 -11.41
C SER A 171 5.15 6.10 -10.33
N VAL A 172 4.12 5.35 -10.70
CA VAL A 172 3.08 4.86 -9.79
C VAL A 172 3.48 3.48 -9.28
N TYR A 173 3.37 3.31 -7.97
CA TYR A 173 3.58 2.04 -7.29
C TYR A 173 2.24 1.57 -6.71
N GLN A 174 1.65 0.55 -7.31
CA GLN A 174 0.44 -0.09 -6.80
C GLN A 174 0.85 -1.33 -6.00
N ALA A 175 0.71 -1.27 -4.68
CA ALA A 175 1.00 -2.43 -3.84
C ALA A 175 -0.11 -3.47 -3.98
N GLY A 176 0.25 -4.74 -4.20
CA GLY A 176 -0.70 -5.85 -4.17
C GLY A 176 -1.30 -6.09 -2.79
N LEU A 177 -2.14 -7.13 -2.66
CA LEU A 177 -2.75 -7.55 -1.40
C LEU A 177 -1.68 -7.97 -0.38
N PHE A 178 -1.78 -7.43 0.82
CA PHE A 178 -0.76 -7.63 1.86
C PHE A 178 -0.86 -9.02 2.49
N LEU A 179 0.21 -9.81 2.39
CA LEU A 179 0.32 -11.09 3.11
C LEU A 179 0.24 -10.91 4.62
N SER A 180 0.71 -9.75 5.13
CA SER A 180 0.60 -9.42 6.55
C SER A 180 -0.85 -9.35 7.07
N ASN A 181 -1.84 -9.15 6.19
CA ASN A 181 -3.24 -9.15 6.57
C ASN A 181 -3.69 -10.49 7.15
N PHE A 182 -3.14 -11.60 6.67
CA PHE A 182 -3.44 -12.93 7.22
C PHE A 182 -2.90 -13.15 8.64
N VAL A 183 -1.98 -12.32 9.09
CA VAL A 183 -1.35 -12.42 10.41
C VAL A 183 -1.89 -11.34 11.36
N LEU A 184 -2.08 -10.12 10.86
CA LEU A 184 -2.30 -8.93 11.68
C LEU A 184 -3.75 -8.47 11.75
N LEU A 185 -4.58 -8.81 10.74
CA LEU A 185 -5.96 -8.32 10.66
C LEU A 185 -6.95 -9.45 10.95
N PRO A 186 -7.60 -9.46 12.14
CA PRO A 186 -8.53 -10.53 12.53
C PRO A 186 -9.55 -10.95 11.47
N PRO A 187 -10.17 -10.03 10.70
CA PRO A 187 -11.11 -10.42 9.66
C PRO A 187 -10.51 -11.27 8.52
N ASN A 188 -9.20 -11.16 8.29
CA ASN A 188 -8.50 -11.88 7.23
C ASN A 188 -7.70 -13.08 7.75
N GLN A 189 -7.58 -13.23 9.09
CA GLN A 189 -6.84 -14.34 9.68
C GLN A 189 -7.56 -15.65 9.42
N PRO A 190 -6.81 -16.72 9.08
CA PRO A 190 -7.40 -18.05 9.02
C PRO A 190 -7.82 -18.50 10.43
N PHE A 191 -8.90 -19.22 10.53
CA PHE A 191 -9.32 -19.84 11.79
C PHE A 191 -9.32 -21.37 11.69
N LYS A 192 -9.02 -22.08 12.77
CA LYS A 192 -9.09 -23.54 12.81
C LYS A 192 -10.53 -23.99 13.09
N ASN A 193 -11.02 -24.94 12.29
CA ASN A 193 -12.23 -25.65 12.61
C ASN A 193 -11.99 -26.73 13.70
N VAL A 194 -13.05 -27.45 14.09
CA VAL A 194 -12.98 -28.50 15.11
C VAL A 194 -12.02 -29.65 14.76
N ASP A 195 -11.73 -29.86 13.46
CA ASP A 195 -10.80 -30.90 12.98
C ASP A 195 -9.35 -30.38 12.88
N GLY A 196 -9.07 -29.15 13.33
CA GLY A 196 -7.74 -28.53 13.30
C GLY A 196 -7.31 -28.02 11.93
N VAL A 197 -8.22 -27.95 10.94
CA VAL A 197 -7.95 -27.42 9.59
C VAL A 197 -8.09 -25.92 9.59
N ALA A 198 -7.05 -25.20 9.18
CA ALA A 198 -7.09 -23.73 8.99
C ALA A 198 -7.97 -23.37 7.78
N GLN A 199 -8.87 -22.42 7.96
CA GLN A 199 -9.82 -22.00 6.93
C GLN A 199 -9.58 -20.53 6.57
N PHE A 200 -9.31 -20.27 5.29
CA PHE A 200 -9.23 -18.93 4.71
C PHE A 200 -10.58 -18.64 4.06
N VAL A 201 -11.42 -17.86 4.75
CA VAL A 201 -12.79 -17.59 4.30
C VAL A 201 -12.87 -16.18 3.75
N SER A 202 -13.41 -16.02 2.56
CA SER A 202 -13.69 -14.73 1.96
C SER A 202 -14.80 -14.82 0.92
N THR A 203 -15.27 -13.67 0.43
CA THR A 203 -16.21 -13.58 -0.70
C THR A 203 -15.51 -13.66 -2.05
N LEU A 204 -14.16 -13.68 -2.07
CA LEU A 204 -13.39 -13.83 -3.31
C LEU A 204 -13.55 -15.24 -3.86
N ASP A 205 -13.55 -15.35 -5.18
CA ASP A 205 -13.48 -16.65 -5.85
C ASP A 205 -12.15 -17.33 -5.52
N VAL A 206 -12.21 -18.59 -5.07
CA VAL A 206 -11.04 -19.30 -4.53
C VAL A 206 -9.98 -19.64 -5.58
N ASP A 207 -10.35 -19.60 -6.86
CA ASP A 207 -9.45 -19.90 -7.98
C ASP A 207 -8.98 -18.64 -8.73
N THR A 208 -9.65 -17.50 -8.49
CA THR A 208 -9.21 -16.23 -9.06
C THR A 208 -7.91 -15.78 -8.41
N LYS A 209 -6.94 -15.41 -9.24
CA LYS A 209 -5.60 -15.02 -8.79
C LYS A 209 -5.49 -13.51 -8.58
N PHE A 210 -4.82 -13.14 -7.50
CA PHE A 210 -4.54 -11.76 -7.12
C PHE A 210 -3.05 -11.54 -6.86
N PRO A 211 -2.54 -10.31 -7.00
CA PRO A 211 -1.17 -9.97 -6.65
C PRO A 211 -1.00 -9.94 -5.13
N TYR A 212 -0.08 -10.75 -4.58
CA TYR A 212 0.25 -10.71 -3.15
C TYR A 212 1.64 -10.17 -2.91
N ILE A 213 1.79 -9.38 -1.84
CA ILE A 213 3.04 -8.71 -1.47
C ILE A 213 3.24 -8.74 0.05
N ALA A 214 4.49 -8.76 0.51
CA ALA A 214 4.86 -8.42 1.88
C ALA A 214 5.41 -6.98 1.88
N PRO A 215 4.58 -5.97 2.17
CA PRO A 215 4.94 -4.57 1.94
C PRO A 215 6.16 -4.12 2.76
N GLU A 216 6.36 -4.70 3.93
CA GLU A 216 7.50 -4.43 4.81
C GLU A 216 8.84 -5.01 4.29
N GLU A 217 8.79 -6.00 3.39
CA GLU A 217 9.96 -6.60 2.78
C GLU A 217 10.17 -6.11 1.33
N ASP A 218 9.10 -5.97 0.56
CA ASP A 218 9.14 -5.88 -0.90
C ASP A 218 9.09 -4.46 -1.45
N THR A 219 8.45 -3.51 -0.73
CA THR A 219 8.26 -2.15 -1.25
C THR A 219 9.60 -1.46 -1.53
N GLY A 220 10.55 -1.57 -0.61
CA GLY A 220 11.86 -0.95 -0.77
C GLY A 220 12.61 -1.41 -2.03
N PRO A 221 12.75 -2.71 -2.28
CA PRO A 221 13.35 -3.24 -3.51
C PRO A 221 12.68 -2.74 -4.80
N PHE A 222 11.34 -2.70 -4.86
CA PHE A 222 10.64 -2.18 -6.03
C PHE A 222 10.84 -0.68 -6.21
N VAL A 223 10.74 0.11 -5.13
CA VAL A 223 10.92 1.57 -5.17
C VAL A 223 12.36 1.90 -5.56
N LYS A 224 13.35 1.13 -5.09
CA LYS A 224 14.75 1.28 -5.54
C LYS A 224 14.86 1.05 -7.05
N ALA A 225 14.28 -0.03 -7.58
CA ALA A 225 14.29 -0.29 -9.01
C ALA A 225 13.67 0.88 -9.80
N LEU A 226 12.49 1.37 -9.38
CA LEU A 226 11.81 2.50 -10.03
C LEU A 226 12.59 3.83 -9.97
N ILE A 227 13.39 4.05 -8.93
CA ILE A 227 14.17 5.30 -8.78
C ILE A 227 15.51 5.22 -9.52
N ILE A 228 16.19 4.08 -9.45
CA ILE A 228 17.59 3.95 -9.88
C ILE A 228 17.72 3.29 -11.24
N ASP A 229 16.97 2.21 -11.48
CA ASP A 229 17.21 1.32 -12.62
C ASP A 229 16.26 1.55 -13.79
N GLU A 230 15.04 2.04 -13.48
CA GLU A 230 13.98 2.21 -14.48
C GLU A 230 13.80 3.69 -14.87
N PRO A 231 13.32 3.98 -16.08
CA PRO A 231 12.85 5.33 -16.41
C PRO A 231 11.61 5.69 -15.59
N ALA A 232 11.29 6.98 -15.52
CA ALA A 232 10.00 7.43 -15.00
C ALA A 232 8.85 6.97 -15.94
N GLY A 233 7.61 7.05 -15.44
CA GLY A 233 6.40 6.74 -16.22
C GLY A 233 5.88 5.31 -16.05
N HIS A 234 6.47 4.50 -15.17
CA HIS A 234 5.92 3.17 -14.87
C HIS A 234 4.68 3.28 -13.99
N ASN A 235 3.61 2.56 -14.35
CA ASN A 235 2.48 2.26 -13.48
C ASN A 235 2.60 0.78 -13.06
N LEU A 236 3.36 0.53 -11.99
CA LEU A 236 3.75 -0.82 -11.58
C LEU A 236 2.73 -1.42 -10.61
N ILE A 237 2.10 -2.54 -10.99
CA ILE A 237 1.49 -3.43 -10.00
C ILE A 237 2.58 -4.29 -9.35
N ALA A 238 2.89 -3.99 -8.09
CA ALA A 238 3.97 -4.63 -7.36
C ALA A 238 3.46 -5.83 -6.56
N TYR A 239 4.04 -6.98 -6.82
CA TYR A 239 3.71 -8.23 -6.12
C TYR A 239 4.92 -9.17 -6.09
N ARG A 240 4.95 -10.08 -5.11
CA ARG A 240 5.91 -11.16 -5.08
C ARG A 240 5.41 -12.40 -5.84
N GLU A 241 4.12 -12.71 -5.70
CA GLU A 241 3.46 -13.82 -6.40
C GLU A 241 2.03 -13.44 -6.76
N TRP A 242 1.52 -14.04 -7.84
CA TRP A 242 0.15 -13.91 -8.31
C TRP A 242 -0.60 -15.20 -7.99
N LEU A 243 -1.33 -15.21 -6.86
CA LEU A 243 -1.86 -16.42 -6.25
C LEU A 243 -3.39 -16.37 -6.12
N SER A 244 -4.02 -17.54 -6.15
CA SER A 244 -5.41 -17.74 -5.74
C SER A 244 -5.50 -17.98 -4.23
N ALA A 245 -6.72 -17.94 -3.67
CA ALA A 245 -6.93 -18.30 -2.27
C ALA A 245 -6.54 -19.77 -2.00
N ASN A 246 -6.74 -20.67 -2.97
CA ASN A 246 -6.29 -22.05 -2.89
C ASN A 246 -4.74 -22.15 -2.88
N ASP A 247 -4.04 -21.33 -3.70
CA ASP A 247 -2.57 -21.28 -3.68
C ASP A 247 -2.06 -20.74 -2.33
N ILE A 248 -2.71 -19.74 -1.73
CA ILE A 248 -2.40 -19.20 -0.39
C ILE A 248 -2.57 -20.29 0.68
N ALA A 249 -3.68 -21.02 0.67
CA ALA A 249 -3.90 -22.13 1.60
C ALA A 249 -2.82 -23.21 1.44
N ALA A 250 -2.47 -23.59 0.20
CA ALA A 250 -1.42 -24.56 -0.07
C ALA A 250 -0.04 -24.08 0.43
N ALA A 251 0.31 -22.79 0.21
CA ALA A 251 1.55 -22.19 0.71
C ALA A 251 1.58 -22.19 2.25
N PHE A 252 0.45 -21.87 2.89
CA PHE A 252 0.33 -21.92 4.35
C PHE A 252 0.55 -23.35 4.90
N THR A 253 -0.11 -24.36 4.31
CA THR A 253 0.08 -25.76 4.73
C THR A 253 1.55 -26.18 4.62
N LYS A 254 2.21 -25.85 3.52
CA LYS A 254 3.66 -26.16 3.34
C LYS A 254 4.54 -25.44 4.36
N ALA A 255 4.20 -24.18 4.67
CA ALA A 255 4.97 -23.35 5.61
C ALA A 255 4.86 -23.83 7.06
N THR A 256 3.67 -24.25 7.49
CA THR A 256 3.33 -24.48 8.90
C THR A 256 3.13 -25.95 9.26
N GLY A 257 2.89 -26.81 8.29
CA GLY A 257 2.45 -28.19 8.52
C GLY A 257 0.97 -28.31 8.95
N ILE A 258 0.26 -27.20 9.13
CA ILE A 258 -1.16 -27.19 9.50
C ILE A 258 -1.98 -27.38 8.22
N PRO A 259 -2.85 -28.41 8.14
CA PRO A 259 -3.76 -28.56 7.00
C PRO A 259 -4.62 -27.31 6.83
N SER A 260 -4.82 -26.87 5.60
CA SER A 260 -5.63 -25.67 5.34
C SER A 260 -6.45 -25.78 4.06
N LYS A 261 -7.48 -24.94 3.96
CA LYS A 261 -8.31 -24.80 2.76
C LYS A 261 -8.83 -23.37 2.61
N ALA A 262 -9.04 -22.94 1.38
CA ALA A 262 -9.79 -21.73 1.06
C ALA A 262 -11.28 -22.06 0.96
N ILE A 263 -12.13 -21.14 1.39
CA ILE A 263 -13.58 -21.25 1.34
C ILE A 263 -14.15 -19.93 0.80
N LYS A 264 -14.91 -20.03 -0.28
CA LYS A 264 -15.78 -18.93 -0.70
C LYS A 264 -17.06 -18.99 0.10
N ASP A 265 -17.39 -17.92 0.79
CA ASP A 265 -18.66 -17.73 1.48
C ASP A 265 -19.14 -16.31 1.26
N ASP A 266 -20.16 -16.16 0.42
CA ASP A 266 -20.75 -14.85 0.07
C ASP A 266 -21.43 -14.19 1.29
N ASN A 267 -21.64 -14.93 2.39
CA ASN A 267 -22.17 -14.42 3.64
C ASN A 267 -21.07 -14.22 4.72
N ALA A 268 -19.80 -14.35 4.37
CA ALA A 268 -18.69 -14.14 5.31
C ALA A 268 -18.56 -12.64 5.67
N ILE A 269 -19.38 -12.22 6.63
CA ILE A 269 -19.36 -10.85 7.15
C ILE A 269 -18.62 -10.87 8.50
N PRO A 270 -17.51 -10.15 8.63
CA PRO A 270 -16.82 -10.05 9.92
C PRO A 270 -17.72 -9.46 11.01
N PRO A 271 -17.71 -10.02 12.23
CA PRO A 271 -18.50 -9.48 13.32
C PRO A 271 -18.12 -8.03 13.62
N GLY A 272 -19.13 -7.16 13.84
CA GLY A 272 -18.92 -5.77 14.22
C GLY A 272 -18.49 -4.82 13.09
N ILE A 273 -18.51 -5.27 11.84
CA ILE A 273 -18.31 -4.38 10.70
C ILE A 273 -19.48 -3.39 10.58
N SER A 274 -19.19 -2.12 10.33
CA SER A 274 -20.23 -1.10 10.07
C SER A 274 -20.85 -1.29 8.67
N ASP A 275 -22.09 -0.81 8.48
CA ASP A 275 -22.77 -0.89 7.18
C ASP A 275 -21.98 -0.16 6.07
N GLU A 276 -21.33 0.97 6.41
CA GLU A 276 -20.51 1.73 5.47
C GLU A 276 -19.27 0.94 5.03
N LEU A 277 -18.58 0.25 5.96
CA LEU A 277 -17.42 -0.58 5.63
C LEU A 277 -17.84 -1.86 4.92
N LEU A 278 -18.96 -2.47 5.31
CA LEU A 278 -19.52 -3.62 4.61
C LEU A 278 -19.82 -3.28 3.15
N GLY A 279 -20.45 -2.12 2.91
CA GLY A 279 -20.71 -1.65 1.55
C GLY A 279 -19.46 -1.46 0.71
N GLU A 280 -18.38 -0.91 1.32
CA GLU A 280 -17.08 -0.79 0.66
C GLU A 280 -16.46 -2.15 0.34
N MET A 281 -16.48 -3.09 1.29
CA MET A 281 -15.91 -4.43 1.08
C MET A 281 -16.66 -5.22 -0.01
N ILE A 282 -17.98 -5.11 -0.07
CA ILE A 282 -18.80 -5.74 -1.13
C ILE A 282 -18.39 -5.21 -2.51
N ASP A 283 -18.31 -3.89 -2.67
CA ASP A 283 -17.91 -3.28 -3.95
C ASP A 283 -16.45 -3.63 -4.27
N CYS A 284 -15.56 -3.60 -3.29
CA CYS A 284 -14.14 -3.89 -3.44
C CYS A 284 -13.91 -5.33 -3.96
N PHE A 285 -14.47 -6.33 -3.29
CA PHE A 285 -14.28 -7.73 -3.70
C PHE A 285 -15.01 -8.05 -5.00
N SER A 286 -16.16 -7.44 -5.24
CA SER A 286 -16.87 -7.56 -6.52
C SER A 286 -16.04 -6.95 -7.66
N TYR A 287 -15.44 -5.78 -7.44
CA TYR A 287 -14.52 -5.15 -8.38
C TYR A 287 -13.31 -6.06 -8.68
N PHE A 288 -12.67 -6.63 -7.65
CA PHE A 288 -11.54 -7.54 -7.85
C PHE A 288 -11.91 -8.77 -8.67
N ASN A 289 -13.04 -9.39 -8.39
CA ASN A 289 -13.51 -10.58 -9.14
C ASN A 289 -13.78 -10.25 -10.61
N GLU A 290 -14.40 -9.11 -10.90
CA GLU A 290 -14.87 -8.77 -12.24
C GLU A 290 -13.82 -8.04 -13.09
N PHE A 291 -13.13 -7.06 -12.49
CA PHE A 291 -12.20 -6.15 -13.19
C PHE A 291 -10.72 -6.34 -12.83
N GLY A 292 -10.39 -7.23 -11.89
CA GLY A 292 -9.03 -7.41 -11.38
C GLY A 292 -8.67 -6.38 -10.31
N TYR A 293 -7.68 -6.72 -9.51
CA TYR A 293 -7.16 -5.84 -8.46
C TYR A 293 -6.52 -4.56 -9.03
N GLU A 294 -5.81 -4.71 -10.15
CA GLU A 294 -5.04 -3.68 -10.83
C GLU A 294 -5.85 -2.83 -11.81
N GLY A 295 -7.14 -3.15 -12.03
CA GLY A 295 -7.88 -2.64 -13.16
C GLY A 295 -7.39 -3.29 -14.44
N ARG A 296 -7.82 -4.53 -14.70
CA ARG A 296 -7.32 -5.42 -15.78
C ARG A 296 -7.26 -4.76 -17.16
N ASP A 297 -8.18 -3.82 -17.41
CA ASP A 297 -8.28 -3.11 -18.70
C ASP A 297 -7.39 -1.85 -18.75
N ASP A 298 -6.63 -1.53 -17.70
CA ASP A 298 -5.68 -0.42 -17.70
C ASP A 298 -4.44 -0.79 -18.53
N PRO A 299 -4.27 -0.21 -19.74
CA PRO A 299 -3.16 -0.54 -20.62
C PRO A 299 -1.82 -0.01 -20.12
N THR A 300 -1.81 0.85 -19.09
CA THR A 300 -0.60 1.46 -18.54
C THR A 300 0.06 0.60 -17.47
N VAL A 301 -0.66 -0.38 -16.93
CA VAL A 301 -0.14 -1.24 -15.86
C VAL A 301 0.97 -2.16 -16.37
N VAL A 302 2.11 -2.09 -15.69
CA VAL A 302 3.25 -2.98 -15.94
C VAL A 302 3.44 -3.94 -14.76
N HIS A 303 3.92 -5.14 -15.05
CA HIS A 303 4.19 -6.17 -14.05
C HIS A 303 5.69 -6.24 -13.74
N PRO A 304 6.09 -6.79 -12.57
CA PRO A 304 7.50 -6.94 -12.20
C PRO A 304 8.36 -7.60 -13.29
N ARG A 305 7.83 -8.58 -14.02
CA ARG A 305 8.54 -9.26 -15.12
C ARG A 305 8.90 -8.35 -16.29
N HIS A 306 8.33 -7.14 -16.37
CA HIS A 306 8.62 -6.16 -17.44
C HIS A 306 9.69 -5.14 -17.03
N LEU A 307 10.10 -5.14 -15.75
CA LEU A 307 11.17 -4.28 -15.26
C LEU A 307 12.53 -4.81 -15.76
N LYS A 308 13.45 -3.90 -16.05
CA LYS A 308 14.84 -4.24 -16.39
C LYS A 308 15.56 -4.89 -15.21
N SER A 309 15.28 -4.41 -14.01
CA SER A 309 15.88 -4.84 -12.75
C SER A 309 14.81 -5.29 -11.75
N ALA A 310 14.01 -6.29 -12.14
CA ALA A 310 13.00 -6.84 -11.25
C ALA A 310 13.66 -7.39 -9.96
N PRO A 311 13.19 -6.97 -8.76
CA PRO A 311 13.76 -7.48 -7.51
C PRO A 311 13.47 -8.98 -7.36
N LYS A 312 14.45 -9.70 -6.82
CA LYS A 312 14.26 -11.10 -6.41
C LYS A 312 13.61 -11.11 -5.03
N LEU A 313 12.39 -11.61 -4.96
CA LEU A 313 11.61 -11.67 -3.73
C LEU A 313 11.45 -13.13 -3.27
N SER A 314 11.21 -13.30 -1.97
CA SER A 314 10.85 -14.60 -1.42
C SER A 314 9.39 -14.97 -1.76
N THR A 315 9.01 -16.25 -1.59
CA THR A 315 7.65 -16.72 -1.85
C THR A 315 6.69 -16.43 -0.69
N ALA A 316 5.38 -16.57 -0.91
CA ALA A 316 4.38 -16.52 0.16
C ALA A 316 4.60 -17.65 1.20
N GLU A 317 5.03 -18.83 0.76
CA GLU A 317 5.42 -19.92 1.65
C GLU A 317 6.56 -19.51 2.58
N GLU A 318 7.65 -18.91 2.05
CA GLU A 318 8.77 -18.43 2.83
C GLU A 318 8.39 -17.28 3.77
N TYR A 319 7.45 -16.44 3.35
CA TYR A 319 6.87 -15.40 4.20
C TYR A 319 6.14 -16.02 5.39
N PHE A 320 5.24 -16.99 5.15
CA PHE A 320 4.47 -17.64 6.21
C PHE A 320 5.32 -18.43 7.19
N LYS A 321 6.44 -19.02 6.74
CA LYS A 321 7.41 -19.71 7.62
C LYS A 321 8.04 -18.80 8.68
N LYS A 322 8.14 -17.51 8.42
CA LYS A 322 8.72 -16.53 9.35
C LYS A 322 7.72 -16.01 10.40
N GLN A 323 6.42 -16.28 10.22
CA GLN A 323 5.37 -15.71 11.07
C GLN A 323 5.13 -16.55 12.33
N ASP A 324 4.80 -15.87 13.42
CA ASP A 324 4.39 -16.49 14.67
C ASP A 324 2.87 -16.74 14.66
N TRP A 325 2.47 -17.92 14.23
CA TRP A 325 1.07 -18.31 14.11
C TRP A 325 0.39 -18.61 15.44
N SER A 326 1.14 -18.70 16.56
CA SER A 326 0.55 -18.86 17.89
C SER A 326 -0.35 -17.67 18.26
N LYS A 327 -0.06 -16.49 17.72
CA LYS A 327 -0.88 -15.27 17.88
C LYS A 327 -2.23 -15.35 17.17
N VAL A 328 -2.35 -16.18 16.16
CA VAL A 328 -3.58 -16.38 15.36
C VAL A 328 -4.42 -17.52 15.91
N PHE A 329 -3.77 -18.63 16.27
CA PHE A 329 -4.49 -19.85 16.65
C PHE A 329 -4.52 -20.12 18.16
N GLY A 330 -3.84 -19.33 18.94
CA GLY A 330 -3.55 -19.67 20.33
C GLY A 330 -2.48 -20.75 20.45
N SER A 331 -1.83 -20.84 21.58
CA SER A 331 -0.87 -21.93 21.90
C SER A 331 -1.59 -23.23 22.22
#